data_8c886c02fc8b210a25d581159cd04178
#
_entry.id   8c886c02fc8b210a25d581159cd04178
#
_cell.length_a   1.000
_cell.length_b   1.000
_cell.length_c   1.000
_cell.angle_alpha   90.00
_cell.angle_beta   90.00
_cell.angle_gamma   90.00
#
_symmetry.space_group_name_H-M   'P 1'
#
loop_
_entity.id
_entity.type
_entity.pdbx_description
1 polymer ?
#
loop_
_entity_poly.entity_id
_entity_poly.type
_entity_poly.pdbx_seq_one_letter_code
_entity_poly.pdbx_strand_id
1 'polypeptide(L)'
;MKIESGRFSTHLSRMHATLACGVLSLTLAACGGGSDSTPSLVALAQAPAAALAPTLKPTPVPLLAAAGPTYAGENDAVDVWNRRAVITLTNGPSAPAPTPPGVGFAPTVAFIHLAIVQGAVYDAVNAIKGGHDPYLKGLKAPTSASKDAAASTAAHDVLIGLVDQVPIAGAVTGGVKSTIKTRLDAEYDSSLGEIPEGQAKVKGIEVGAEAAAAMLANRQGDGRFGAPGFPVGSGPGQWRPVGPGFGNDPNGWVRSVRPFTLPSPENFHTSGPSALTSAQYTAEFNEVKALGRATQSTRTPAQTSLAYWSAGHPVPMLYAAMRQVSASKGLTITEQARFHAMTSMTAADSLINCWAEKAHWSFWRPTTAIQLAADDGNPATVADAAWTSLLAVPPYGDEPSGANCVFSGVMNGAKAFFGSDQAEFDITSPGIGPGTGSTRHYSNFSGVIGDMIEARILGGLHFRRGDVNGAILGQRVAEFVDTNFFNCGSPGQCSQEARE
;
A
#
# COMPACT_ATOMS: atom_id res chain seq x y z
N MET A 1 -46.65 40.92 17.67
CA MET A 1 -47.97 40.51 17.13
C MET A 1 -47.97 38.99 17.04
N LYS A 2 -48.59 38.37 18.03
CA LYS A 2 -49.35 37.10 18.16
C LYS A 2 -48.89 35.97 17.19
N ILE A 3 -48.27 34.90 17.68
CA ILE A 3 -48.84 33.69 18.34
C ILE A 3 -49.84 32.98 17.44
N GLU A 4 -49.49 31.74 17.04
CA GLU A 4 -50.34 30.57 17.36
C GLU A 4 -49.59 29.24 17.16
N SER A 5 -49.75 28.45 18.18
CA SER A 5 -49.30 27.11 18.45
C SER A 5 -50.29 26.06 17.91
N GLY A 6 -49.82 24.94 17.46
CA GLY A 6 -50.65 23.78 17.15
C GLY A 6 -49.99 22.50 17.57
N ARG A 7 -50.38 21.98 18.73
CA ARG A 7 -50.14 20.61 19.19
C ARG A 7 -51.08 19.64 18.46
N PHE A 8 -50.59 18.47 18.10
CA PHE A 8 -51.43 17.26 18.10
C PHE A 8 -50.64 16.03 18.53
N SER A 9 -51.31 15.26 19.30
CA SER A 9 -51.07 14.22 20.27
C SER A 9 -50.99 12.82 19.62
N THR A 10 -50.07 12.01 20.16
CA THR A 10 -50.09 10.57 20.51
C THR A 10 -50.99 9.58 19.77
N HIS A 11 -50.38 8.47 19.33
CA HIS A 11 -50.90 7.13 19.59
C HIS A 11 -49.79 6.09 19.69
N LEU A 12 -49.60 5.52 20.87
CA LEU A 12 -48.91 4.27 21.15
C LEU A 12 -49.73 3.09 20.64
N SER A 13 -49.11 2.13 19.99
CA SER A 13 -49.63 0.77 19.96
C SER A 13 -48.45 -0.20 20.17
N ARG A 14 -48.48 -0.86 21.32
CA ARG A 14 -47.61 -2.00 21.67
C ARG A 14 -48.16 -3.24 20.97
N MET A 15 -47.28 -4.02 20.35
CA MET A 15 -47.51 -5.45 20.15
C MET A 15 -46.31 -6.24 20.64
N HIS A 16 -46.54 -7.05 21.67
CA HIS A 16 -45.65 -8.10 22.11
C HIS A 16 -45.85 -9.32 21.23
N ALA A 17 -44.78 -9.94 20.81
CA ALA A 17 -44.77 -11.30 20.30
C ALA A 17 -43.63 -12.08 20.94
N THR A 18 -44.00 -13.13 21.59
CA THR A 18 -43.21 -14.05 22.42
C THR A 18 -42.34 -14.98 21.57
N LEU A 19 -41.14 -15.23 22.04
CA LEU A 19 -40.20 -16.24 21.55
C LEU A 19 -40.73 -17.66 21.73
N ALA A 20 -40.47 -18.50 20.75
CA ALA A 20 -40.37 -19.94 20.91
C ALA A 20 -39.01 -20.42 20.44
N CYS A 21 -38.27 -21.02 21.37
CA CYS A 21 -36.99 -21.69 21.15
C CYS A 21 -37.24 -23.02 20.43
N GLY A 22 -36.65 -23.23 19.26
CA GLY A 22 -36.61 -24.52 18.59
C GLY A 22 -35.18 -24.91 18.29
N VAL A 23 -34.62 -25.84 19.05
CA VAL A 23 -33.34 -26.50 18.79
C VAL A 23 -33.57 -27.50 17.66
N LEU A 24 -32.97 -27.29 16.51
CA LEU A 24 -32.94 -28.28 15.43
C LEU A 24 -31.50 -28.76 15.21
N SER A 25 -31.20 -29.96 15.66
CA SER A 25 -29.95 -30.66 15.35
C SER A 25 -30.01 -31.19 13.92
N LEU A 26 -29.19 -30.69 13.02
CA LEU A 26 -28.98 -31.29 11.71
C LEU A 26 -27.60 -31.96 11.69
N THR A 27 -27.64 -33.28 11.59
CA THR A 27 -26.52 -34.12 11.16
C THR A 27 -26.32 -33.95 9.66
N LEU A 28 -25.16 -33.41 9.23
CA LEU A 28 -24.76 -33.42 7.81
C LEU A 28 -23.79 -34.57 7.54
N ALA A 29 -24.22 -35.41 6.61
CA ALA A 29 -23.38 -36.44 6.02
C ALA A 29 -22.37 -35.79 5.07
N ALA A 30 -21.12 -36.24 5.11
CA ALA A 30 -20.04 -35.83 4.24
C ALA A 30 -20.26 -36.38 2.82
N CYS A 31 -20.15 -35.48 1.81
CA CYS A 31 -19.78 -35.83 0.45
C CYS A 31 -18.72 -34.84 -0.02
N GLY A 32 -17.60 -35.38 -0.50
CA GLY A 32 -16.40 -34.65 -0.84
C GLY A 32 -16.55 -33.74 -2.08
N GLY A 33 -15.87 -32.61 -2.00
CA GLY A 33 -15.60 -31.68 -3.09
C GLY A 33 -14.51 -30.76 -2.57
N GLY A 34 -13.32 -30.86 -3.14
CA GLY A 34 -12.19 -30.03 -2.77
C GLY A 34 -12.49 -28.55 -3.04
N SER A 35 -12.51 -27.74 -2.00
CA SER A 35 -12.49 -26.31 -2.10
C SER A 35 -11.20 -25.83 -1.46
N ASP A 36 -10.34 -25.18 -2.27
CA ASP A 36 -9.19 -24.44 -1.79
C ASP A 36 -9.66 -23.33 -0.84
N SER A 37 -9.67 -23.63 0.45
CA SER A 37 -10.01 -22.66 1.47
C SER A 37 -8.74 -21.90 1.89
N THR A 38 -8.45 -20.79 1.22
CA THR A 38 -7.57 -19.76 1.77
C THR A 38 -8.18 -19.28 3.09
N PRO A 39 -7.43 -19.27 4.21
CA PRO A 39 -7.95 -18.76 5.47
C PRO A 39 -8.31 -17.28 5.32
N SER A 40 -9.51 -16.92 5.76
CA SER A 40 -9.92 -15.52 5.77
C SER A 40 -9.04 -14.73 6.73
N LEU A 41 -8.79 -13.45 6.47
CA LEU A 41 -8.02 -12.57 7.37
C LEU A 41 -8.60 -12.52 8.80
N VAL A 42 -9.90 -12.81 8.95
CA VAL A 42 -10.57 -12.94 10.25
C VAL A 42 -10.09 -14.19 11.01
N ALA A 43 -9.79 -15.28 10.29
CA ALA A 43 -9.23 -16.49 10.91
C ALA A 43 -7.79 -16.29 11.39
N LEU A 44 -7.01 -15.44 10.68
CA LEU A 44 -5.64 -15.06 11.10
C LEU A 44 -5.64 -14.27 12.42
N ALA A 45 -6.69 -13.50 12.72
CA ALA A 45 -6.82 -12.74 13.96
C ALA A 45 -7.07 -13.64 15.19
N GLN A 46 -7.52 -14.87 14.99
CA GLN A 46 -7.93 -15.80 16.07
C GLN A 46 -6.97 -16.98 16.25
N ALA A 47 -6.00 -17.18 15.33
CA ALA A 47 -5.06 -18.29 15.42
C ALA A 47 -3.94 -18.00 16.43
N PRO A 48 -3.54 -18.96 17.28
CA PRO A 48 -2.35 -18.80 18.10
C PRO A 48 -1.09 -18.77 17.21
N ALA A 49 -0.11 -17.95 17.58
CA ALA A 49 1.13 -17.68 16.82
C ALA A 49 1.92 -18.93 16.37
N ALA A 50 1.72 -20.07 17.01
CA ALA A 50 2.37 -21.31 16.65
C ALA A 50 1.84 -22.01 15.38
N ALA A 51 0.65 -21.60 14.88
CA ALA A 51 -0.03 -22.27 13.77
C ALA A 51 0.29 -21.65 12.38
N LEU A 52 0.98 -20.51 12.34
CA LEU A 52 1.19 -19.70 11.14
C LEU A 52 2.66 -19.59 10.69
N ALA A 53 3.55 -20.40 11.22
CA ALA A 53 4.96 -20.40 10.80
C ALA A 53 5.14 -21.17 9.49
N PRO A 54 5.36 -20.52 8.34
CA PRO A 54 5.79 -21.22 7.14
C PRO A 54 7.19 -21.75 7.35
N THR A 55 7.40 -23.02 7.08
CA THR A 55 8.72 -23.66 7.06
C THR A 55 9.47 -23.28 5.78
N LEU A 56 9.92 -22.03 5.66
CA LEU A 56 10.75 -21.59 4.55
C LEU A 56 12.22 -21.56 4.99
N LYS A 57 13.05 -22.34 4.33
CA LYS A 57 14.52 -22.29 4.47
C LYS A 57 15.02 -21.08 3.70
N PRO A 58 15.73 -20.12 4.34
CA PRO A 58 16.37 -19.04 3.62
C PRO A 58 17.54 -19.59 2.80
N THR A 59 17.54 -19.34 1.49
CA THR A 59 18.68 -19.57 0.62
C THR A 59 19.50 -18.27 0.58
N PRO A 60 20.79 -18.27 0.92
CA PRO A 60 21.63 -17.09 0.79
C PRO A 60 21.87 -16.78 -0.70
N VAL A 61 21.51 -15.58 -1.14
CA VAL A 61 21.81 -15.08 -2.49
C VAL A 61 22.93 -14.05 -2.38
N PRO A 62 23.97 -14.09 -3.27
CA PRO A 62 25.06 -13.12 -3.25
C PRO A 62 24.59 -11.71 -3.54
N LEU A 63 25.18 -10.71 -2.87
CA LEU A 63 25.00 -9.30 -3.16
C LEU A 63 25.30 -9.02 -4.64
N LEU A 64 24.30 -8.79 -5.45
CA LEU A 64 24.44 -8.24 -6.79
C LEU A 64 24.41 -6.71 -6.72
N ALA A 65 25.54 -6.13 -7.19
CA ALA A 65 25.72 -4.69 -7.28
C ALA A 65 24.66 -4.04 -8.17
N ALA A 66 24.09 -2.98 -7.69
CA ALA A 66 23.57 -1.71 -8.23
C ALA A 66 22.88 -1.63 -9.61
N ALA A 67 22.80 -2.65 -10.41
CA ALA A 67 21.83 -2.77 -11.49
C ALA A 67 20.81 -3.80 -11.04
N GLY A 68 19.60 -3.38 -10.72
CA GLY A 68 18.52 -4.33 -10.48
C GLY A 68 18.45 -5.32 -11.64
N PRO A 69 18.10 -6.60 -11.41
CA PRO A 69 18.03 -7.58 -12.48
C PRO A 69 17.15 -7.02 -13.60
N THR A 70 17.69 -6.99 -14.83
CA THR A 70 16.89 -6.81 -16.03
C THR A 70 16.09 -8.08 -16.18
N TYR A 71 14.81 -8.02 -15.85
CA TYR A 71 13.92 -9.17 -16.07
C TYR A 71 13.64 -9.28 -17.56
N ALA A 72 13.82 -10.47 -18.11
CA ALA A 72 13.39 -10.79 -19.47
C ALA A 72 11.86 -10.55 -19.54
N GLY A 73 11.45 -9.49 -20.27
CA GLY A 73 10.05 -9.05 -20.36
C GLY A 73 9.78 -7.58 -20.07
N GLU A 74 10.74 -6.81 -19.49
CA GLU A 74 10.64 -5.34 -19.38
C GLU A 74 10.88 -4.66 -20.75
N ASN A 75 10.11 -5.03 -21.78
CA ASN A 75 10.35 -4.55 -23.14
C ASN A 75 9.32 -3.51 -23.59
N ASP A 76 8.29 -3.20 -22.80
CA ASP A 76 7.35 -2.16 -23.14
C ASP A 76 7.47 -0.93 -22.24
N ALA A 77 6.91 0.16 -22.74
CA ALA A 77 7.04 1.46 -22.12
C ALA A 77 6.43 1.52 -20.70
N VAL A 78 5.41 0.72 -20.40
CA VAL A 78 4.70 0.77 -19.09
C VAL A 78 5.61 0.27 -17.97
N ASP A 79 6.18 -0.92 -18.10
CA ASP A 79 7.07 -1.48 -17.06
C ASP A 79 8.39 -0.69 -16.93
N VAL A 80 8.93 -0.24 -18.06
CA VAL A 80 10.14 0.64 -18.08
C VAL A 80 9.88 1.91 -17.30
N TRP A 81 8.77 2.60 -17.59
CA TRP A 81 8.47 3.88 -16.93
C TRP A 81 7.93 3.70 -15.50
N ASN A 82 7.31 2.55 -15.17
CA ASN A 82 7.03 2.19 -13.78
C ASN A 82 8.34 2.14 -12.96
N ARG A 83 9.37 1.47 -13.46
CA ARG A 83 10.69 1.41 -12.80
C ARG A 83 11.34 2.79 -12.66
N ARG A 84 11.33 3.61 -13.73
CA ARG A 84 11.86 4.98 -13.70
C ARG A 84 11.12 5.87 -12.70
N ALA A 85 9.80 5.73 -12.60
CA ALA A 85 8.98 6.41 -11.61
C ALA A 85 9.37 6.01 -10.18
N VAL A 86 9.49 4.71 -9.89
CA VAL A 86 9.94 4.22 -8.59
C VAL A 86 11.31 4.80 -8.22
N ILE A 87 12.29 4.75 -9.12
CA ILE A 87 13.63 5.33 -8.92
C ILE A 87 13.54 6.83 -8.63
N THR A 88 12.80 7.57 -9.45
CA THR A 88 12.64 9.03 -9.31
C THR A 88 12.03 9.42 -7.97
N LEU A 89 11.04 8.67 -7.51
CA LEU A 89 10.30 8.99 -6.30
C LEU A 89 11.03 8.53 -5.02
N THR A 90 11.78 7.43 -5.06
CA THR A 90 12.28 6.78 -3.84
C THR A 90 13.79 6.88 -3.62
N ASN A 91 14.60 7.04 -4.66
CA ASN A 91 16.04 7.22 -4.47
C ASN A 91 16.32 8.56 -3.78
N GLY A 92 17.32 8.55 -2.89
CA GLY A 92 17.75 9.79 -2.23
C GLY A 92 18.42 10.78 -3.19
N PRO A 93 18.36 12.08 -2.90
CA PRO A 93 19.01 13.12 -3.71
C PRO A 93 20.53 12.97 -3.82
N SER A 94 21.14 12.34 -2.82
CA SER A 94 22.59 12.10 -2.71
C SER A 94 22.94 10.61 -2.91
N ALA A 95 22.10 9.86 -3.62
CA ALA A 95 22.37 8.46 -3.90
C ALA A 95 23.75 8.30 -4.57
N PRO A 96 24.62 7.40 -4.09
CA PRO A 96 25.96 7.23 -4.66
C PRO A 96 25.87 6.63 -6.06
N ALA A 97 26.75 7.06 -6.96
CA ALA A 97 26.87 6.45 -8.29
C ALA A 97 27.17 4.94 -8.16
N PRO A 98 26.62 4.06 -9.02
CA PRO A 98 25.87 4.39 -10.23
C PRO A 98 24.35 4.60 -10.03
N THR A 99 23.87 4.70 -8.80
CA THR A 99 22.43 4.86 -8.50
C THR A 99 21.96 6.26 -8.89
N PRO A 100 20.96 6.40 -9.77
CA PRO A 100 20.46 7.70 -10.16
C PRO A 100 19.83 8.46 -8.99
N PRO A 101 19.98 9.78 -8.89
CA PRO A 101 19.34 10.58 -7.86
C PRO A 101 17.81 10.63 -8.08
N GLY A 102 17.09 10.73 -6.99
CA GLY A 102 15.64 10.89 -6.93
C GLY A 102 15.26 11.92 -5.88
N VAL A 103 13.96 12.07 -5.62
CA VAL A 103 13.45 13.02 -4.61
C VAL A 103 13.49 12.47 -3.18
N GLY A 104 13.66 11.15 -3.02
CA GLY A 104 13.81 10.52 -1.70
C GLY A 104 12.55 10.57 -0.84
N PHE A 105 11.39 10.41 -1.44
CA PHE A 105 10.14 10.40 -0.70
C PHE A 105 10.08 9.25 0.29
N ALA A 106 9.54 9.54 1.48
CA ALA A 106 9.09 8.51 2.41
C ALA A 106 8.00 7.63 1.75
N PRO A 107 7.84 6.38 2.21
CA PRO A 107 6.87 5.44 1.62
C PRO A 107 5.47 6.03 1.44
N THR A 108 4.98 6.75 2.44
CA THR A 108 3.66 7.38 2.44
C THR A 108 3.45 8.36 1.29
N VAL A 109 4.47 9.13 0.98
CA VAL A 109 4.44 10.11 -0.10
C VAL A 109 4.64 9.44 -1.45
N ALA A 110 5.56 8.47 -1.52
CA ALA A 110 5.92 7.80 -2.77
C ALA A 110 4.74 7.00 -3.37
N PHE A 111 3.92 6.30 -2.56
CA PHE A 111 2.73 5.58 -3.05
C PHE A 111 1.73 6.52 -3.72
N ILE A 112 1.44 7.67 -3.09
CA ILE A 112 0.50 8.66 -3.65
C ILE A 112 1.00 9.18 -5.00
N HIS A 113 2.30 9.52 -5.09
CA HIS A 113 2.87 10.07 -6.31
C HIS A 113 2.98 9.02 -7.42
N LEU A 114 3.27 7.76 -7.07
CA LEU A 114 3.28 6.68 -8.05
C LEU A 114 1.89 6.41 -8.63
N ALA A 115 0.83 6.50 -7.81
CA ALA A 115 -0.54 6.37 -8.29
C ALA A 115 -0.93 7.48 -9.29
N ILE A 116 -0.40 8.70 -9.13
CA ILE A 116 -0.58 9.79 -10.11
C ILE A 116 0.07 9.43 -11.45
N VAL A 117 1.29 8.90 -11.42
CA VAL A 117 2.00 8.48 -12.65
C VAL A 117 1.26 7.36 -13.36
N GLN A 118 0.94 6.28 -12.61
CA GLN A 118 0.32 5.09 -13.21
C GLN A 118 -1.11 5.34 -13.68
N GLY A 119 -1.84 6.25 -13.04
CA GLY A 119 -3.16 6.65 -13.50
C GLY A 119 -3.14 7.40 -14.83
N ALA A 120 -2.16 8.29 -15.04
CA ALA A 120 -1.99 8.98 -16.32
C ALA A 120 -1.56 8.02 -17.44
N VAL A 121 -0.64 7.09 -17.14
CA VAL A 121 -0.22 6.05 -18.08
C VAL A 121 -1.41 5.18 -18.49
N TYR A 122 -2.23 4.75 -17.54
CA TYR A 122 -3.43 3.97 -17.82
C TYR A 122 -4.39 4.72 -18.73
N ASP A 123 -4.74 5.96 -18.39
CA ASP A 123 -5.70 6.72 -19.19
C ASP A 123 -5.19 6.96 -20.62
N ALA A 124 -3.88 7.24 -20.79
CA ALA A 124 -3.27 7.41 -22.10
C ALA A 124 -3.36 6.14 -22.96
N VAL A 125 -2.98 4.98 -22.40
CA VAL A 125 -3.00 3.69 -23.12
C VAL A 125 -4.43 3.22 -23.37
N ASN A 126 -5.32 3.35 -22.37
CA ASN A 126 -6.71 2.96 -22.47
C ASN A 126 -7.50 3.84 -23.46
N ALA A 127 -7.18 5.12 -23.60
CA ALA A 127 -7.80 6.00 -24.59
C ALA A 127 -7.56 5.51 -26.02
N ILE A 128 -6.41 4.89 -26.30
CA ILE A 128 -6.03 4.35 -27.64
C ILE A 128 -6.69 2.99 -27.88
N LYS A 129 -6.61 2.07 -26.93
CA LYS A 129 -7.15 0.71 -27.08
C LYS A 129 -8.65 0.65 -26.81
N GLY A 130 -9.11 1.35 -25.78
CA GLY A 130 -10.46 1.20 -25.22
C GLY A 130 -10.61 -0.11 -24.44
N GLY A 131 -11.85 -0.50 -24.20
CA GLY A 131 -12.20 -1.78 -23.56
C GLY A 131 -12.54 -1.64 -22.07
N HIS A 132 -11.86 -0.75 -21.35
CA HIS A 132 -12.09 -0.55 -19.92
C HIS A 132 -12.51 0.90 -19.60
N ASP A 133 -13.17 1.07 -18.46
CA ASP A 133 -13.56 2.39 -17.96
C ASP A 133 -12.30 3.23 -17.67
N PRO A 134 -12.20 4.45 -18.25
CA PRO A 134 -11.08 5.34 -17.94
C PRO A 134 -11.18 5.85 -16.50
N TYR A 135 -10.02 6.10 -15.89
CA TYR A 135 -9.99 6.74 -14.57
C TYR A 135 -10.45 8.21 -14.67
N LEU A 136 -9.88 8.98 -15.58
CA LEU A 136 -10.37 10.32 -15.93
C LEU A 136 -11.13 10.28 -17.25
N LYS A 137 -12.36 10.80 -17.23
CA LYS A 137 -13.24 10.82 -18.41
C LYS A 137 -12.86 11.94 -19.37
N GLY A 138 -13.05 11.71 -20.66
CA GLY A 138 -12.99 12.76 -21.68
C GLY A 138 -11.80 12.66 -22.62
N LEU A 139 -10.73 11.95 -22.27
CA LEU A 139 -9.60 11.72 -23.16
C LEU A 139 -10.04 10.86 -24.36
N LYS A 140 -9.67 11.30 -25.56
CA LYS A 140 -9.97 10.59 -26.82
C LYS A 140 -8.69 10.43 -27.63
N ALA A 141 -8.49 9.24 -28.18
CA ALA A 141 -7.33 8.94 -28.98
C ALA A 141 -7.70 8.16 -30.26
N PRO A 142 -6.98 8.35 -31.38
CA PRO A 142 -7.12 7.46 -32.52
C PRO A 142 -6.48 6.09 -32.17
N THR A 143 -7.13 5.01 -32.57
CA THR A 143 -6.65 3.64 -32.34
C THR A 143 -5.31 3.33 -33.03
N SER A 144 -4.89 4.18 -33.99
CA SER A 144 -3.59 4.11 -34.68
C SER A 144 -2.46 4.79 -33.92
N ALA A 145 -2.71 5.45 -32.79
CA ALA A 145 -1.65 6.08 -31.98
C ALA A 145 -0.76 5.02 -31.31
N SER A 146 0.53 5.34 -31.15
CA SER A 146 1.49 4.48 -30.45
C SER A 146 1.20 4.48 -28.94
N LYS A 147 0.91 3.31 -28.38
CA LYS A 147 0.72 3.14 -26.94
C LYS A 147 2.03 3.34 -26.17
N ASP A 148 3.16 2.92 -26.75
CA ASP A 148 4.47 3.12 -26.13
C ASP A 148 4.84 4.60 -26.03
N ALA A 149 4.57 5.38 -27.10
CA ALA A 149 4.78 6.82 -27.06
C ALA A 149 3.85 7.49 -26.05
N ALA A 150 2.58 7.07 -25.99
CA ALA A 150 1.61 7.62 -25.06
C ALA A 150 1.97 7.31 -23.59
N ALA A 151 2.35 6.05 -23.28
CA ALA A 151 2.77 5.64 -21.96
C ALA A 151 4.06 6.38 -21.51
N SER A 152 5.06 6.46 -22.40
CA SER A 152 6.31 7.16 -22.13
C SER A 152 6.09 8.64 -21.85
N THR A 153 5.29 9.32 -22.69
CA THR A 153 5.00 10.75 -22.53
C THR A 153 4.18 11.02 -21.27
N ALA A 154 3.15 10.23 -21.02
CA ALA A 154 2.31 10.38 -19.82
C ALA A 154 3.13 10.26 -18.54
N ALA A 155 4.00 9.25 -18.45
CA ALA A 155 4.84 9.05 -17.28
C ALA A 155 5.89 10.15 -17.12
N HIS A 156 6.59 10.51 -18.21
CA HIS A 156 7.60 11.58 -18.22
C HIS A 156 7.01 12.90 -17.75
N ASP A 157 5.96 13.37 -18.39
CA ASP A 157 5.39 14.71 -18.13
C ASP A 157 4.80 14.80 -16.72
N VAL A 158 4.17 13.71 -16.22
CA VAL A 158 3.72 13.65 -14.84
C VAL A 158 4.91 13.72 -13.89
N LEU A 159 6.00 12.97 -14.12
CA LEU A 159 7.17 12.98 -13.24
C LEU A 159 7.84 14.36 -13.23
N ILE A 160 7.98 15.02 -14.37
CA ILE A 160 8.49 16.41 -14.45
C ILE A 160 7.63 17.33 -13.59
N GLY A 161 6.29 17.29 -13.77
CA GLY A 161 5.35 18.10 -13.00
C GLY A 161 5.40 17.81 -11.49
N LEU A 162 5.54 16.54 -11.09
CA LEU A 162 5.65 16.16 -9.69
C LEU A 162 6.97 16.64 -9.07
N VAL A 163 8.10 16.52 -9.77
CA VAL A 163 9.41 17.04 -9.31
C VAL A 163 9.35 18.55 -9.10
N ASP A 164 8.65 19.29 -9.97
CA ASP A 164 8.46 20.74 -9.81
C ASP A 164 7.62 21.08 -8.58
N GLN A 165 6.63 20.26 -8.22
CA GLN A 165 5.76 20.45 -7.05
C GLN A 165 6.43 20.12 -5.71
N VAL A 166 7.52 19.35 -5.69
CA VAL A 166 8.22 19.02 -4.42
C VAL A 166 8.72 20.30 -3.77
N PRO A 167 8.41 20.56 -2.49
CA PRO A 167 8.97 21.69 -1.76
C PRO A 167 10.51 21.64 -1.74
N ILE A 168 11.16 22.77 -1.98
CA ILE A 168 12.61 22.87 -1.80
C ILE A 168 12.89 22.89 -0.31
N ALA A 169 13.38 21.79 0.24
CA ALA A 169 13.68 21.62 1.65
C ALA A 169 14.78 20.56 1.85
N GLY A 170 15.64 20.78 2.84
CA GLY A 170 16.70 19.84 3.19
C GLY A 170 17.63 19.52 2.00
N ALA A 171 17.75 18.25 1.66
CA ALA A 171 18.60 17.78 0.56
C ALA A 171 18.01 18.02 -0.84
N VAL A 172 16.70 18.29 -0.96
CA VAL A 172 16.04 18.56 -2.24
C VAL A 172 16.21 20.03 -2.61
N THR A 173 17.24 20.35 -3.35
CA THR A 173 17.54 21.70 -3.85
C THR A 173 17.06 21.89 -5.29
N GLY A 174 17.08 23.15 -5.78
CA GLY A 174 16.81 23.44 -7.20
C GLY A 174 17.78 22.72 -8.15
N GLY A 175 19.05 22.58 -7.76
CA GLY A 175 20.05 21.83 -8.53
C GLY A 175 19.73 20.34 -8.60
N VAL A 176 19.28 19.72 -7.50
CA VAL A 176 18.83 18.33 -7.48
C VAL A 176 17.64 18.12 -8.40
N LYS A 177 16.64 18.99 -8.34
CA LYS A 177 15.49 18.94 -9.25
C LYS A 177 15.91 19.02 -10.71
N SER A 178 16.82 19.96 -11.06
CA SER A 178 17.36 20.09 -12.40
C SER A 178 18.05 18.81 -12.87
N THR A 179 18.89 18.20 -12.02
CA THR A 179 19.56 16.93 -12.34
C THR A 179 18.58 15.81 -12.61
N ILE A 180 17.53 15.67 -11.77
CA ILE A 180 16.49 14.66 -11.94
C ILE A 180 15.74 14.88 -13.26
N LYS A 181 15.36 16.12 -13.58
CA LYS A 181 14.64 16.46 -14.81
C LYS A 181 15.49 16.18 -16.05
N THR A 182 16.76 16.62 -16.07
CA THR A 182 17.69 16.32 -17.18
C THR A 182 17.82 14.81 -17.43
N ARG A 183 17.85 14.00 -16.37
CA ARG A 183 17.86 12.54 -16.50
C ARG A 183 16.55 12.02 -17.11
N LEU A 184 15.40 12.51 -16.61
CA LEU A 184 14.09 12.11 -17.14
C LEU A 184 13.93 12.47 -18.62
N ASP A 185 14.40 13.67 -19.03
CA ASP A 185 14.40 14.11 -20.43
C ASP A 185 15.25 13.17 -21.30
N ALA A 186 16.46 12.81 -20.86
CA ALA A 186 17.32 11.88 -21.59
C ALA A 186 16.73 10.46 -21.68
N GLU A 187 16.09 9.97 -20.61
CA GLU A 187 15.39 8.68 -20.61
C GLU A 187 14.15 8.69 -21.50
N TYR A 188 13.49 9.84 -21.63
CA TYR A 188 12.35 10.04 -22.52
C TYR A 188 12.79 10.06 -23.99
N ASP A 189 13.83 10.83 -24.33
CA ASP A 189 14.42 10.87 -25.67
C ASP A 189 14.85 9.47 -26.12
N SER A 190 15.48 8.69 -25.22
CA SER A 190 15.84 7.31 -25.49
C SER A 190 14.62 6.44 -25.79
N SER A 191 13.56 6.51 -24.96
CA SER A 191 12.33 5.74 -25.18
C SER A 191 11.66 6.09 -26.51
N LEU A 192 11.59 7.37 -26.85
CA LEU A 192 11.02 7.80 -28.13
C LEU A 192 11.90 7.41 -29.32
N GLY A 193 13.24 7.37 -29.14
CA GLY A 193 14.17 6.92 -30.16
C GLY A 193 13.98 5.48 -30.62
N GLU A 194 13.43 4.62 -29.75
CA GLU A 194 13.14 3.21 -30.05
C GLU A 194 11.82 3.03 -30.82
N ILE A 195 10.96 4.05 -30.86
CA ILE A 195 9.66 4.00 -31.56
C ILE A 195 9.82 4.53 -33.00
N PRO A 196 9.35 3.75 -34.00
CA PRO A 196 9.43 4.17 -35.39
C PRO A 196 8.81 5.55 -35.64
N GLU A 197 9.49 6.38 -36.44
CA GLU A 197 8.98 7.69 -36.81
C GLU A 197 7.68 7.59 -37.64
N GLY A 198 6.76 8.53 -37.41
CA GLY A 198 5.49 8.57 -38.15
C GLY A 198 4.33 9.12 -37.34
N GLN A 199 3.15 9.13 -37.97
CA GLN A 199 1.94 9.71 -37.37
C GLN A 199 1.49 8.97 -36.08
N ALA A 200 1.73 7.66 -35.99
CA ALA A 200 1.40 6.89 -34.81
C ALA A 200 2.17 7.40 -33.58
N LYS A 201 3.49 7.63 -33.72
CA LYS A 201 4.33 8.19 -32.67
C LYS A 201 3.87 9.59 -32.26
N VAL A 202 3.65 10.49 -33.25
CA VAL A 202 3.19 11.86 -33.00
C VAL A 202 1.88 11.84 -32.23
N LYS A 203 0.91 11.03 -32.65
CA LYS A 203 -0.38 10.91 -31.97
C LYS A 203 -0.27 10.29 -30.58
N GLY A 204 0.63 9.33 -30.38
CA GLY A 204 0.92 8.79 -29.06
C GLY A 204 1.44 9.85 -28.09
N ILE A 205 2.40 10.68 -28.54
CA ILE A 205 2.93 11.80 -27.75
C ILE A 205 1.82 12.79 -27.37
N GLU A 206 0.96 13.19 -28.31
CA GLU A 206 -0.17 14.08 -28.04
C GLU A 206 -1.10 13.52 -26.96
N VAL A 207 -1.49 12.24 -27.07
CA VAL A 207 -2.36 11.57 -26.11
C VAL A 207 -1.71 11.45 -24.72
N GLY A 208 -0.42 11.11 -24.67
CA GLY A 208 0.32 11.03 -23.41
C GLY A 208 0.40 12.37 -22.69
N ALA A 209 0.70 13.43 -23.42
CA ALA A 209 0.77 14.78 -22.87
C ALA A 209 -0.60 15.28 -22.36
N GLU A 210 -1.68 14.98 -23.07
CA GLU A 210 -3.05 15.30 -22.65
C GLU A 210 -3.45 14.54 -21.36
N ALA A 211 -3.12 13.25 -21.29
CA ALA A 211 -3.37 12.44 -20.09
C ALA A 211 -2.58 12.95 -18.88
N ALA A 212 -1.30 13.29 -19.07
CA ALA A 212 -0.47 13.87 -18.01
C ALA A 212 -1.04 15.20 -17.50
N ALA A 213 -1.39 16.10 -18.41
CA ALA A 213 -1.98 17.39 -18.05
C ALA A 213 -3.29 17.23 -17.29
N ALA A 214 -4.18 16.33 -17.74
CA ALA A 214 -5.45 16.04 -17.08
C ALA A 214 -5.24 15.48 -15.67
N MET A 215 -4.28 14.55 -15.50
CA MET A 215 -3.98 13.94 -14.20
C MET A 215 -3.37 14.96 -13.23
N LEU A 216 -2.41 15.75 -13.65
CA LEU A 216 -1.80 16.80 -12.83
C LEU A 216 -2.84 17.85 -12.41
N ALA A 217 -3.73 18.25 -13.33
CA ALA A 217 -4.84 19.16 -13.03
C ALA A 217 -5.85 18.52 -12.03
N ASN A 218 -6.20 17.25 -12.23
CA ASN A 218 -7.07 16.53 -11.30
C ASN A 218 -6.49 16.49 -9.89
N ARG A 219 -5.19 16.31 -9.75
CA ARG A 219 -4.52 16.22 -8.44
C ARG A 219 -4.04 17.56 -7.88
N GLN A 220 -4.38 18.68 -8.53
CA GLN A 220 -4.09 20.01 -7.98
C GLN A 220 -4.96 20.27 -6.74
N GLY A 221 -4.33 20.77 -5.67
CA GLY A 221 -5.04 21.09 -4.43
C GLY A 221 -5.67 19.87 -3.72
N ASP A 222 -5.15 18.69 -3.93
CA ASP A 222 -5.67 17.44 -3.39
C ASP A 222 -5.33 17.18 -1.91
N GLY A 223 -4.66 18.11 -1.24
CA GLY A 223 -4.28 18.01 0.17
C GLY A 223 -2.84 17.54 0.40
N ARG A 224 -2.09 17.19 -0.65
CA ARG A 224 -0.66 16.87 -0.53
C ARG A 224 0.12 18.06 0.00
N PHE A 225 1.14 17.77 0.83
CA PHE A 225 2.01 18.75 1.47
C PHE A 225 1.25 19.73 2.40
N GLY A 226 0.10 19.30 2.93
CA GLY A 226 -0.69 20.04 3.91
C GLY A 226 -0.07 20.05 5.30
N ALA A 227 -0.88 20.36 6.32
CA ALA A 227 -0.42 20.43 7.71
C ALA A 227 0.10 19.07 8.21
N PRO A 228 1.34 18.99 8.73
CA PRO A 228 1.93 17.76 9.24
C PRO A 228 1.37 17.35 10.61
N GLY A 229 1.78 16.14 11.04
CA GLY A 229 1.61 15.66 12.40
C GLY A 229 0.28 14.97 12.70
N PHE A 230 0.31 14.23 13.78
CA PHE A 230 -0.85 13.54 14.37
C PHE A 230 -1.21 14.14 15.72
N PRO A 231 -2.45 13.94 16.23
CA PRO A 231 -2.81 14.25 17.60
C PRO A 231 -1.88 13.55 18.59
N VAL A 232 -1.40 14.27 19.60
CA VAL A 232 -0.51 13.75 20.64
C VAL A 232 -1.28 13.71 21.95
N GLY A 233 -1.26 12.56 22.61
CA GLY A 233 -1.85 12.36 23.92
C GLY A 233 -0.83 12.06 25.00
N SER A 234 -1.26 12.01 26.26
CA SER A 234 -0.42 11.71 27.44
C SER A 234 -0.96 10.60 28.33
N GLY A 235 -2.23 10.22 28.16
CA GLY A 235 -2.87 9.15 28.94
C GLY A 235 -2.53 7.75 28.45
N PRO A 236 -2.92 6.71 29.22
CA PRO A 236 -2.83 5.31 28.78
C PRO A 236 -3.55 5.10 27.45
N GLY A 237 -2.98 4.27 26.58
CA GLY A 237 -3.51 4.01 25.24
C GLY A 237 -3.27 5.11 24.21
N GLN A 238 -2.97 6.34 24.64
CA GLN A 238 -2.81 7.47 23.72
C GLN A 238 -1.39 7.56 23.16
N TRP A 239 -1.31 7.80 21.85
CA TRP A 239 -0.04 7.95 21.16
C TRP A 239 0.70 9.22 21.56
N ARG A 240 2.01 9.07 21.66
CA ARG A 240 2.98 10.15 21.82
C ARG A 240 4.26 9.83 21.06
N PRO A 241 5.04 10.85 20.64
CA PRO A 241 6.33 10.63 20.00
C PRO A 241 7.26 9.76 20.85
N VAL A 242 7.99 8.86 20.18
CA VAL A 242 8.94 7.92 20.78
C VAL A 242 10.35 8.31 20.35
N GLY A 243 11.35 8.10 21.23
CA GLY A 243 12.75 8.35 20.89
C GLY A 243 13.33 7.36 19.86
N PRO A 244 14.48 7.66 19.24
CA PRO A 244 15.22 8.91 19.39
C PRO A 244 14.59 10.05 18.58
N GLY A 245 14.71 11.28 19.07
CA GLY A 245 14.26 12.48 18.37
C GLY A 245 12.86 12.97 18.71
N PHE A 246 11.98 12.13 19.26
CA PHE A 246 10.62 12.49 19.72
C PHE A 246 9.81 13.33 18.70
N GLY A 247 10.00 13.08 17.41
CA GLY A 247 9.33 13.79 16.33
C GLY A 247 7.91 13.27 16.08
N ASN A 248 7.08 14.14 15.51
CA ASN A 248 5.79 13.79 14.93
C ASN A 248 5.95 13.58 13.41
N ASP A 249 5.04 12.85 12.76
CA ASP A 249 5.12 12.53 11.34
C ASP A 249 5.06 13.81 10.48
N PRO A 250 6.11 14.12 9.71
CA PRO A 250 6.08 15.26 8.78
C PRO A 250 5.07 15.02 7.64
N ASN A 251 4.63 13.79 7.42
CA ASN A 251 3.68 13.39 6.38
C ASN A 251 2.27 13.11 6.93
N GLY A 252 1.97 13.55 8.15
CA GLY A 252 0.64 13.37 8.74
C GLY A 252 -0.51 13.97 7.91
N TRP A 253 -0.21 14.89 6.98
CA TRP A 253 -1.15 15.43 6.00
C TRP A 253 -1.75 14.36 5.06
N VAL A 254 -1.14 13.19 4.90
CA VAL A 254 -1.63 12.08 4.07
C VAL A 254 -3.08 11.72 4.41
N ARG A 255 -3.47 11.80 5.69
CA ARG A 255 -4.84 11.58 6.16
C ARG A 255 -5.91 12.49 5.54
N SER A 256 -5.50 13.61 4.97
CA SER A 256 -6.38 14.63 4.38
C SER A 256 -6.27 14.72 2.87
N VAL A 257 -5.50 13.85 2.26
CA VAL A 257 -5.38 13.78 0.80
C VAL A 257 -6.67 13.23 0.22
N ARG A 258 -7.18 13.89 -0.82
CA ARG A 258 -8.33 13.39 -1.57
C ARG A 258 -7.97 12.04 -2.19
N PRO A 259 -8.67 10.94 -1.87
CA PRO A 259 -8.38 9.61 -2.44
C PRO A 259 -8.50 9.61 -3.97
N PHE A 260 -7.99 8.56 -4.58
CA PHE A 260 -8.11 8.32 -6.02
C PHE A 260 -9.46 7.70 -6.36
N THR A 261 -9.88 6.72 -5.60
CA THR A 261 -11.07 5.91 -5.87
C THR A 261 -12.09 5.97 -4.75
N LEU A 262 -11.64 6.03 -3.50
CA LEU A 262 -12.55 6.11 -2.36
C LEU A 262 -13.27 7.46 -2.30
N PRO A 263 -14.54 7.50 -1.84
CA PRO A 263 -15.30 8.74 -1.67
C PRO A 263 -14.67 9.72 -0.67
N SER A 264 -14.00 9.22 0.36
CA SER A 264 -13.34 10.03 1.40
C SER A 264 -12.15 9.31 2.02
N PRO A 265 -11.23 10.03 2.67
CA PRO A 265 -10.14 9.42 3.44
C PRO A 265 -10.60 8.48 4.57
N GLU A 266 -11.81 8.70 5.09
CA GLU A 266 -12.42 7.97 6.22
C GLU A 266 -13.45 6.94 5.76
N ASN A 267 -13.30 6.41 4.52
CA ASN A 267 -14.32 5.54 3.92
C ASN A 267 -14.52 4.20 4.64
N PHE A 268 -13.45 3.64 5.17
CA PHE A 268 -13.50 2.40 5.94
C PHE A 268 -12.96 2.60 7.34
N HIS A 269 -13.68 2.04 8.33
CA HIS A 269 -13.24 2.02 9.72
C HIS A 269 -12.79 0.62 10.12
N THR A 270 -11.70 0.57 10.88
CA THR A 270 -11.22 -0.66 11.54
C THR A 270 -12.02 -0.89 12.84
N SER A 271 -11.87 -2.09 13.39
CA SER A 271 -12.46 -2.39 14.70
C SER A 271 -11.69 -1.74 15.86
N GLY A 272 -10.60 -1.04 15.56
CA GLY A 272 -9.76 -0.36 16.53
C GLY A 272 -8.89 -1.29 17.39
N PRO A 273 -8.10 -0.69 18.30
CA PRO A 273 -7.22 -1.43 19.18
C PRO A 273 -8.00 -2.21 20.23
N SER A 274 -7.39 -3.26 20.77
CA SER A 274 -7.95 -4.01 21.91
C SER A 274 -8.02 -3.13 23.15
N ALA A 275 -9.10 -3.24 23.94
CA ALA A 275 -9.23 -2.52 25.20
C ALA A 275 -8.10 -2.90 26.16
N LEU A 276 -7.47 -1.91 26.81
CA LEU A 276 -6.25 -2.10 27.63
C LEU A 276 -6.37 -3.17 28.70
N THR A 277 -7.57 -3.34 29.29
CA THR A 277 -7.84 -4.34 30.34
C THR A 277 -8.33 -5.68 29.82
N SER A 278 -8.40 -5.86 28.49
CA SER A 278 -8.88 -7.11 27.88
C SER A 278 -7.81 -8.20 27.87
N ALA A 279 -8.26 -9.46 27.90
CA ALA A 279 -7.37 -10.62 27.73
C ALA A 279 -6.67 -10.59 26.34
N GLN A 280 -7.35 -10.06 25.33
CA GLN A 280 -6.79 -9.92 23.98
C GLN A 280 -5.59 -8.95 23.99
N TYR A 281 -5.76 -7.76 24.59
CA TYR A 281 -4.65 -6.81 24.72
C TYR A 281 -3.47 -7.41 25.51
N THR A 282 -3.76 -8.12 26.61
CA THR A 282 -2.73 -8.79 27.41
C THR A 282 -1.93 -9.79 26.57
N ALA A 283 -2.59 -10.58 25.73
CA ALA A 283 -1.94 -11.54 24.86
C ALA A 283 -1.04 -10.83 23.83
N GLU A 284 -1.55 -9.82 23.13
CA GLU A 284 -0.83 -9.03 22.13
C GLU A 284 0.35 -8.26 22.75
N PHE A 285 0.16 -7.70 23.94
CA PHE A 285 1.21 -7.02 24.71
C PHE A 285 2.37 -7.97 25.04
N ASN A 286 2.06 -9.15 25.61
CA ASN A 286 3.08 -10.12 25.98
C ASN A 286 3.79 -10.72 24.76
N GLU A 287 3.08 -10.90 23.63
CA GLU A 287 3.64 -11.36 22.37
C GLU A 287 4.70 -10.39 21.86
N VAL A 288 4.34 -9.13 21.65
CA VAL A 288 5.28 -8.13 21.13
C VAL A 288 6.40 -7.81 22.13
N LYS A 289 6.10 -7.88 23.45
CA LYS A 289 7.14 -7.69 24.48
C LYS A 289 8.21 -8.79 24.43
N ALA A 290 7.83 -10.03 24.21
CA ALA A 290 8.76 -11.16 24.13
C ALA A 290 9.49 -11.21 22.79
N LEU A 291 8.77 -11.03 21.68
CA LEU A 291 9.29 -11.21 20.33
C LEU A 291 9.91 -9.92 19.76
N GLY A 292 9.33 -8.75 20.04
CA GLY A 292 9.66 -7.49 19.40
C GLY A 292 10.90 -6.76 19.96
N ARG A 293 11.44 -7.18 21.10
CA ARG A 293 12.52 -6.46 21.77
C ARG A 293 13.87 -6.57 21.05
N ALA A 294 14.70 -5.54 21.19
CA ALA A 294 16.01 -5.46 20.53
C ALA A 294 17.00 -6.51 21.04
N THR A 295 17.04 -6.73 22.34
CA THR A 295 17.96 -7.65 23.02
C THR A 295 17.20 -8.65 23.88
N GLN A 296 17.77 -9.83 24.13
CA GLN A 296 17.14 -10.89 24.95
C GLN A 296 15.74 -11.30 24.44
N SER A 297 15.53 -11.23 23.14
CA SER A 297 14.29 -11.68 22.50
C SER A 297 14.25 -13.20 22.40
N THR A 298 13.02 -13.73 22.37
CA THR A 298 12.78 -15.16 22.11
C THR A 298 12.69 -15.47 20.60
N ARG A 299 12.90 -14.49 19.71
CA ARG A 299 12.92 -14.68 18.27
C ARG A 299 14.01 -15.65 17.84
N THR A 300 13.69 -16.48 16.86
CA THR A 300 14.68 -17.26 16.11
C THR A 300 15.48 -16.36 15.14
N PRO A 301 16.64 -16.82 14.62
CA PRO A 301 17.36 -16.11 13.57
C PRO A 301 16.52 -15.86 12.31
N ALA A 302 15.66 -16.81 11.90
CA ALA A 302 14.77 -16.67 10.76
C ALA A 302 13.70 -15.57 10.99
N GLN A 303 13.14 -15.49 12.19
CA GLN A 303 12.21 -14.43 12.57
C GLN A 303 12.90 -13.06 12.62
N THR A 304 14.14 -13.00 13.08
CA THR A 304 14.93 -11.76 13.06
C THR A 304 15.20 -11.30 11.61
N SER A 305 15.53 -12.23 10.71
CA SER A 305 15.70 -11.93 9.28
C SER A 305 14.39 -11.41 8.64
N LEU A 306 13.24 -11.99 8.98
CA LEU A 306 11.94 -11.53 8.51
C LEU A 306 11.63 -10.10 8.99
N ALA A 307 11.92 -9.78 10.26
CA ALA A 307 11.74 -8.44 10.79
C ALA A 307 12.58 -7.41 10.01
N TYR A 308 13.88 -7.69 9.80
CA TYR A 308 14.74 -6.79 9.02
C TYR A 308 14.34 -6.68 7.55
N TRP A 309 13.88 -7.76 6.93
CA TRP A 309 13.37 -7.72 5.57
C TRP A 309 12.20 -6.72 5.43
N SER A 310 11.30 -6.67 6.40
CA SER A 310 10.15 -5.76 6.39
C SER A 310 10.51 -4.27 6.55
N ALA A 311 11.75 -3.96 6.90
CA ALA A 311 12.21 -2.60 7.14
C ALA A 311 12.68 -1.87 5.87
N GLY A 312 12.72 -2.56 4.73
CA GLY A 312 13.02 -1.95 3.43
C GLY A 312 11.93 -0.96 2.99
N HIS A 313 12.29 -0.12 2.01
CA HIS A 313 11.31 0.81 1.44
C HIS A 313 10.27 0.05 0.60
N PRO A 314 8.98 0.04 0.98
CA PRO A 314 7.98 -0.86 0.38
C PRO A 314 7.69 -0.59 -1.10
N VAL A 315 7.83 0.65 -1.58
CA VAL A 315 7.53 0.98 -2.99
C VAL A 315 8.45 0.23 -3.96
N PRO A 316 9.80 0.34 -3.88
CA PRO A 316 10.66 -0.46 -4.76
C PRO A 316 10.51 -1.98 -4.55
N MET A 317 10.27 -2.44 -3.32
CA MET A 317 10.04 -3.86 -3.04
C MET A 317 8.81 -4.39 -3.77
N LEU A 318 7.66 -3.74 -3.61
CA LEU A 318 6.38 -4.18 -4.17
C LEU A 318 6.34 -4.03 -5.69
N TYR A 319 6.79 -2.89 -6.23
CA TYR A 319 6.67 -2.68 -7.67
C TYR A 319 7.73 -3.41 -8.49
N ALA A 320 8.88 -3.79 -7.90
CA ALA A 320 9.75 -4.77 -8.52
C ALA A 320 9.07 -6.14 -8.63
N ALA A 321 8.36 -6.58 -7.60
CA ALA A 321 7.58 -7.81 -7.63
C ALA A 321 6.41 -7.73 -8.62
N MET A 322 5.68 -6.62 -8.66
CA MET A 322 4.55 -6.46 -9.60
C MET A 322 5.01 -6.49 -11.06
N ARG A 323 6.17 -5.91 -11.40
CA ARG A 323 6.76 -6.05 -12.75
C ARG A 323 7.17 -7.50 -13.05
N GLN A 324 7.69 -8.25 -12.07
CA GLN A 324 7.95 -9.70 -12.26
C GLN A 324 6.66 -10.45 -12.57
N VAL A 325 5.60 -10.19 -11.80
CA VAL A 325 4.29 -10.82 -12.03
C VAL A 325 3.75 -10.44 -13.41
N SER A 326 3.79 -9.17 -13.79
CA SER A 326 3.39 -8.67 -15.11
C SER A 326 4.09 -9.45 -16.24
N ALA A 327 5.42 -9.52 -16.17
CA ALA A 327 6.24 -10.23 -17.16
C ALA A 327 5.96 -11.75 -17.17
N SER A 328 5.87 -12.39 -15.99
CA SER A 328 5.62 -13.84 -15.88
C SER A 328 4.25 -14.26 -16.39
N LYS A 329 3.26 -13.37 -16.30
CA LYS A 329 1.90 -13.59 -16.84
C LYS A 329 1.76 -13.18 -18.30
N GLY A 330 2.79 -12.58 -18.90
CA GLY A 330 2.78 -12.15 -20.31
C GLY A 330 1.76 -11.05 -20.60
N LEU A 331 1.59 -10.11 -19.67
CA LEU A 331 0.62 -9.03 -19.85
C LEU A 331 0.99 -8.15 -21.05
N THR A 332 0.00 -7.81 -21.84
CA THR A 332 0.13 -6.81 -22.91
C THR A 332 0.30 -5.40 -22.30
N ILE A 333 0.83 -4.44 -23.07
CA ILE A 333 1.00 -3.04 -22.63
C ILE A 333 -0.30 -2.45 -22.04
N THR A 334 -1.45 -2.83 -22.58
CA THR A 334 -2.76 -2.36 -22.10
C THR A 334 -3.11 -2.96 -20.74
N GLU A 335 -2.89 -4.26 -20.58
CA GLU A 335 -3.12 -4.97 -19.32
C GLU A 335 -2.14 -4.51 -18.25
N GLN A 336 -0.87 -4.27 -18.59
CA GLN A 336 0.13 -3.72 -17.67
C GLN A 336 -0.26 -2.33 -17.17
N ALA A 337 -0.70 -1.44 -18.08
CA ALA A 337 -1.15 -0.11 -17.71
C ALA A 337 -2.32 -0.17 -16.71
N ARG A 338 -3.31 -1.05 -16.95
CA ARG A 338 -4.44 -1.30 -16.03
C ARG A 338 -3.97 -1.90 -14.71
N PHE A 339 -3.11 -2.91 -14.75
CA PHE A 339 -2.58 -3.59 -13.56
C PHE A 339 -1.81 -2.64 -12.64
N HIS A 340 -0.89 -1.86 -13.19
CA HIS A 340 -0.12 -0.90 -12.40
C HIS A 340 -0.97 0.27 -11.87
N ALA A 341 -1.95 0.75 -12.64
CA ALA A 341 -2.86 1.78 -12.15
C ALA A 341 -3.74 1.25 -11.02
N MET A 342 -4.35 0.09 -11.18
CA MET A 342 -5.20 -0.55 -10.19
C MET A 342 -4.44 -0.79 -8.88
N THR A 343 -3.27 -1.42 -8.94
CA THR A 343 -2.46 -1.73 -7.75
C THR A 343 -1.90 -0.46 -7.08
N SER A 344 -1.53 0.57 -7.86
CA SER A 344 -0.99 1.83 -7.33
C SER A 344 -2.07 2.68 -6.66
N MET A 345 -3.25 2.81 -7.25
CA MET A 345 -4.36 3.56 -6.65
C MET A 345 -4.90 2.84 -5.42
N THR A 346 -4.99 1.51 -5.46
CA THR A 346 -5.34 0.72 -4.27
C THR A 346 -4.35 0.95 -3.13
N ALA A 347 -3.05 0.95 -3.40
CA ALA A 347 -2.03 1.22 -2.40
C ALA A 347 -2.13 2.63 -1.81
N ALA A 348 -2.31 3.64 -2.68
CA ALA A 348 -2.45 5.03 -2.27
C ALA A 348 -3.69 5.24 -1.40
N ASP A 349 -4.84 4.72 -1.80
CA ASP A 349 -6.10 4.86 -1.06
C ASP A 349 -6.10 4.05 0.24
N SER A 350 -5.49 2.86 0.25
CA SER A 350 -5.25 2.09 1.49
C SER A 350 -4.43 2.91 2.48
N LEU A 351 -3.43 3.64 2.01
CA LEU A 351 -2.58 4.46 2.85
C LEU A 351 -3.30 5.71 3.36
N ILE A 352 -4.03 6.40 2.50
CA ILE A 352 -4.81 7.60 2.85
C ILE A 352 -5.83 7.25 3.94
N ASN A 353 -6.62 6.19 3.73
CA ASN A 353 -7.59 5.72 4.72
C ASN A 353 -6.90 5.24 6.01
N CYS A 354 -5.77 4.53 5.90
CA CYS A 354 -4.96 4.11 7.04
C CYS A 354 -4.49 5.29 7.89
N TRP A 355 -4.04 6.38 7.27
CA TRP A 355 -3.60 7.60 7.98
C TRP A 355 -4.76 8.33 8.65
N ALA A 356 -5.96 8.32 8.05
CA ALA A 356 -7.17 8.83 8.69
C ALA A 356 -7.53 8.00 9.93
N GLU A 357 -7.51 6.67 9.84
CA GLU A 357 -7.73 5.76 10.96
C GLU A 357 -6.68 5.92 12.07
N LYS A 358 -5.40 6.10 11.71
CA LYS A 358 -4.33 6.39 12.69
C LYS A 358 -4.59 7.67 13.48
N ALA A 359 -5.14 8.70 12.84
CA ALA A 359 -5.50 9.94 13.51
C ALA A 359 -6.73 9.76 14.41
N HIS A 360 -7.70 8.94 13.98
CA HIS A 360 -8.91 8.62 14.73
C HIS A 360 -8.58 7.86 16.02
N TRP A 361 -7.84 6.77 15.93
CA TRP A 361 -7.51 5.93 17.08
C TRP A 361 -6.42 6.53 17.95
N SER A 362 -5.43 7.20 17.36
CA SER A 362 -4.26 7.78 18.04
C SER A 362 -3.67 6.87 19.13
N PHE A 363 -3.55 5.57 18.82
CA PHE A 363 -3.19 4.54 19.78
C PHE A 363 -1.66 4.45 19.94
N TRP A 364 -1.21 4.26 21.16
CA TRP A 364 0.22 4.19 21.50
C TRP A 364 0.94 3.00 20.86
N ARG A 365 2.25 3.13 20.69
CA ARG A 365 3.12 2.07 20.18
C ARG A 365 3.48 1.07 21.26
N PRO A 366 3.86 -0.20 20.92
CA PRO A 366 4.32 -1.19 21.89
C PRO A 366 5.43 -0.66 22.80
N THR A 367 6.38 0.13 22.29
CA THR A 367 7.44 0.73 23.11
C THR A 367 6.87 1.57 24.26
N THR A 368 5.96 2.46 23.96
CA THR A 368 5.33 3.31 24.99
C THR A 368 4.49 2.45 25.95
N ALA A 369 3.68 1.55 25.42
CA ALA A 369 2.81 0.69 26.21
C ALA A 369 3.59 -0.18 27.18
N ILE A 370 4.70 -0.81 26.73
CA ILE A 370 5.51 -1.72 27.56
C ILE A 370 6.26 -0.93 28.64
N GLN A 371 6.80 0.24 28.29
CA GLN A 371 7.51 1.08 29.25
C GLN A 371 6.59 1.66 30.33
N LEU A 372 5.33 1.95 30.01
CA LEU A 372 4.35 2.60 30.90
C LEU A 372 3.20 1.66 31.32
N ALA A 373 3.36 0.35 31.24
CA ALA A 373 2.30 -0.61 31.55
C ALA A 373 1.80 -0.51 33.01
N ALA A 374 2.58 0.03 33.93
CA ALA A 374 2.13 0.24 35.31
C ALA A 374 0.90 1.18 35.40
N ASP A 375 0.67 2.02 34.39
CA ASP A 375 -0.38 3.02 34.35
C ASP A 375 -1.57 2.62 33.47
N ASP A 376 -1.54 1.43 32.80
CA ASP A 376 -2.58 1.01 31.85
C ASP A 376 -3.85 0.43 32.46
N GLY A 377 -3.84 0.21 33.79
CA GLY A 377 -4.97 -0.35 34.53
C GLY A 377 -5.14 -1.87 34.34
N ASN A 378 -4.18 -2.55 33.76
CA ASN A 378 -4.21 -3.98 33.51
C ASN A 378 -3.15 -4.71 34.37
N PRO A 379 -3.53 -5.42 35.43
CA PRO A 379 -2.57 -6.11 36.31
C PRO A 379 -1.83 -7.27 35.63
N ALA A 380 -2.27 -7.69 34.44
CA ALA A 380 -1.66 -8.79 33.68
C ALA A 380 -0.58 -8.29 32.68
N THR A 381 -0.40 -6.99 32.53
CA THR A 381 0.68 -6.35 31.78
C THR A 381 1.75 -5.85 32.74
N VAL A 382 2.99 -6.26 32.53
CA VAL A 382 4.12 -5.90 33.41
C VAL A 382 5.03 -4.91 32.70
N ALA A 383 5.24 -3.75 33.30
CA ALA A 383 6.10 -2.72 32.75
C ALA A 383 7.57 -3.17 32.62
N ASP A 384 8.25 -2.69 31.58
CA ASP A 384 9.70 -2.82 31.39
C ASP A 384 10.22 -1.48 30.83
N ALA A 385 10.68 -0.61 31.72
CA ALA A 385 11.16 0.72 31.37
C ALA A 385 12.40 0.72 30.43
N ALA A 386 13.15 -0.39 30.39
CA ALA A 386 14.31 -0.54 29.52
C ALA A 386 14.00 -1.21 28.17
N TRP A 387 12.73 -1.58 27.93
CA TRP A 387 12.35 -2.23 26.68
C TRP A 387 12.51 -1.30 25.49
N THR A 388 13.15 -1.81 24.45
CA THR A 388 13.29 -1.14 23.14
C THR A 388 12.94 -2.11 22.04
N SER A 389 12.32 -1.62 20.96
CA SER A 389 12.00 -2.41 19.77
C SER A 389 13.26 -2.77 18.98
N LEU A 390 13.22 -3.87 18.23
CA LEU A 390 14.28 -4.28 17.30
C LEU A 390 14.46 -3.23 16.19
N LEU A 391 13.36 -2.77 15.63
CA LEU A 391 13.36 -1.77 14.56
C LEU A 391 13.02 -0.38 15.10
N ALA A 392 13.47 0.65 14.40
CA ALA A 392 13.15 2.03 14.74
C ALA A 392 11.63 2.27 14.67
N VAL A 393 11.07 2.87 15.72
CA VAL A 393 9.64 3.17 15.81
C VAL A 393 9.31 4.34 14.91
N PRO A 394 8.35 4.19 13.97
CA PRO A 394 7.89 5.31 13.15
C PRO A 394 7.18 6.39 13.97
N PRO A 395 7.21 7.67 13.54
CA PRO A 395 6.71 8.81 14.32
C PRO A 395 5.19 9.01 14.22
N TYR A 396 4.42 7.93 14.33
CA TYR A 396 2.94 7.93 14.28
C TYR A 396 2.36 6.75 15.05
N GLY A 397 1.04 6.79 15.33
CA GLY A 397 0.34 5.80 16.15
C GLY A 397 0.40 4.36 15.62
N ASP A 398 0.01 3.42 16.49
CA ASP A 398 0.03 1.98 16.19
C ASP A 398 -1.06 1.59 15.20
N GLU A 399 -2.31 1.90 15.54
CA GLU A 399 -3.54 1.38 14.91
C GLU A 399 -4.03 2.27 13.76
N PRO A 400 -4.32 1.65 12.58
CA PRO A 400 -3.86 0.34 12.11
C PRO A 400 -2.44 0.39 11.54
N SER A 401 -1.83 -0.76 11.24
CA SER A 401 -0.47 -0.85 10.69
C SER A 401 -0.39 -0.35 9.25
N GLY A 402 0.39 0.73 9.01
CA GLY A 402 0.55 1.30 7.67
C GLY A 402 1.20 0.34 6.67
N ALA A 403 2.18 -0.45 7.10
CA ALA A 403 2.79 -1.46 6.25
C ALA A 403 1.76 -2.50 5.80
N ASN A 404 0.95 -3.01 6.73
CA ASN A 404 -0.08 -4.00 6.40
C ASN A 404 -1.20 -3.43 5.53
N CYS A 405 -1.57 -2.14 5.69
CA CYS A 405 -2.53 -1.49 4.79
C CYS A 405 -2.04 -1.54 3.33
N VAL A 406 -0.79 -1.12 3.07
CA VAL A 406 -0.30 -1.03 1.69
C VAL A 406 0.08 -2.38 1.09
N PHE A 407 0.73 -3.28 1.86
CA PHE A 407 1.06 -4.62 1.36
C PHE A 407 -0.22 -5.40 1.04
N SER A 408 -1.20 -5.36 1.93
CA SER A 408 -2.50 -6.01 1.69
C SER A 408 -3.25 -5.37 0.51
N GLY A 409 -3.24 -4.04 0.40
CA GLY A 409 -3.85 -3.33 -0.72
C GLY A 409 -3.27 -3.76 -2.07
N VAL A 410 -1.94 -3.76 -2.22
CA VAL A 410 -1.27 -4.18 -3.46
C VAL A 410 -1.51 -5.65 -3.76
N MET A 411 -1.34 -6.54 -2.77
CA MET A 411 -1.49 -7.98 -2.97
C MET A 411 -2.95 -8.37 -3.31
N ASN A 412 -3.94 -7.80 -2.61
CA ASN A 412 -5.33 -8.06 -2.93
C ASN A 412 -5.77 -7.39 -4.25
N GLY A 413 -5.22 -6.21 -4.60
CA GLY A 413 -5.41 -5.60 -5.90
C GLY A 413 -4.89 -6.48 -7.05
N ALA A 414 -3.69 -7.06 -6.88
CA ALA A 414 -3.15 -8.02 -7.84
C ALA A 414 -3.99 -9.32 -7.90
N LYS A 415 -4.38 -9.85 -6.75
CA LYS A 415 -5.28 -11.02 -6.67
C LYS A 415 -6.61 -10.78 -7.39
N ALA A 416 -7.22 -9.62 -7.22
CA ALA A 416 -8.47 -9.23 -7.88
C ALA A 416 -8.26 -9.11 -9.41
N PHE A 417 -7.18 -8.46 -9.85
CA PHE A 417 -6.84 -8.32 -11.26
C PHE A 417 -6.73 -9.68 -12.00
N PHE A 418 -6.06 -10.66 -11.38
CA PHE A 418 -5.87 -11.99 -11.95
C PHE A 418 -7.01 -12.97 -11.64
N GLY A 419 -7.95 -12.64 -10.76
CA GLY A 419 -8.95 -13.56 -10.25
C GLY A 419 -8.37 -14.78 -9.52
N SER A 420 -7.11 -14.70 -9.07
CA SER A 420 -6.34 -15.82 -8.51
C SER A 420 -5.35 -15.33 -7.47
N ASP A 421 -5.16 -16.09 -6.40
CA ASP A 421 -4.11 -15.85 -5.40
C ASP A 421 -2.73 -16.37 -5.86
N GLN A 422 -2.67 -17.21 -6.88
CA GLN A 422 -1.47 -17.92 -7.31
C GLN A 422 -0.61 -17.07 -8.25
N ALA A 423 0.63 -16.81 -7.83
CA ALA A 423 1.66 -16.14 -8.63
C ALA A 423 3.05 -16.46 -8.05
N GLU A 424 4.01 -16.77 -8.90
CA GLU A 424 5.40 -16.98 -8.51
C GLU A 424 6.19 -15.68 -8.68
N PHE A 425 6.76 -15.16 -7.59
CA PHE A 425 7.57 -13.93 -7.61
C PHE A 425 8.47 -13.80 -6.39
N ASP A 426 9.46 -12.95 -6.52
CA ASP A 426 10.40 -12.62 -5.46
C ASP A 426 10.19 -11.20 -4.95
N ILE A 427 10.33 -11.00 -3.63
CA ILE A 427 10.44 -9.68 -3.03
C ILE A 427 11.81 -9.53 -2.38
N THR A 428 12.63 -8.66 -2.96
CA THR A 428 13.95 -8.32 -2.42
C THR A 428 13.86 -7.04 -1.60
N SER A 429 14.30 -7.12 -0.34
CA SER A 429 14.47 -5.94 0.51
C SER A 429 15.96 -5.55 0.53
N PRO A 430 16.30 -4.27 0.38
CA PRO A 430 17.68 -3.82 0.56
C PRO A 430 18.18 -4.07 1.99
N GLY A 431 17.25 -4.27 2.92
CA GLY A 431 17.51 -4.53 4.32
C GLY A 431 18.14 -3.36 5.07
N ILE A 432 17.95 -3.36 6.37
CA ILE A 432 18.66 -2.49 7.32
C ILE A 432 18.99 -3.36 8.53
N GLY A 433 20.26 -3.66 8.77
CA GLY A 433 20.67 -4.44 9.92
C GLY A 433 21.68 -5.56 9.60
N PRO A 434 22.14 -6.30 10.59
CA PRO A 434 23.09 -7.39 10.38
C PRO A 434 22.51 -8.50 9.49
N GLY A 435 23.21 -8.87 8.44
CA GLY A 435 22.77 -9.90 7.48
C GLY A 435 21.74 -9.40 6.45
N THR A 436 21.78 -8.14 6.13
CA THR A 436 20.81 -7.41 5.29
C THR A 436 20.91 -7.73 3.81
N GLY A 437 19.80 -7.55 3.09
CA GLY A 437 19.64 -7.90 1.69
C GLY A 437 19.07 -9.31 1.55
N SER A 438 17.81 -9.52 1.94
CA SER A 438 17.18 -10.82 1.77
C SER A 438 16.09 -10.76 0.70
N THR A 439 16.10 -11.77 -0.15
CA THR A 439 15.03 -12.07 -1.08
C THR A 439 14.14 -13.15 -0.48
N ARG A 440 12.83 -12.96 -0.56
CA ARG A 440 11.83 -13.95 -0.19
C ARG A 440 11.03 -14.33 -1.42
N HIS A 441 10.91 -15.63 -1.63
CA HIS A 441 10.12 -16.20 -2.71
C HIS A 441 8.69 -16.47 -2.24
N TYR A 442 7.72 -16.16 -3.08
CA TYR A 442 6.30 -16.36 -2.83
C TYR A 442 5.64 -17.07 -4.01
N SER A 443 4.75 -18.02 -3.71
CA SER A 443 3.90 -18.73 -4.69
C SER A 443 2.46 -18.21 -4.70
N ASN A 444 2.16 -17.23 -3.84
CA ASN A 444 0.84 -16.61 -3.77
C ASN A 444 0.92 -15.20 -3.12
N PHE A 445 -0.06 -14.36 -3.42
CA PHE A 445 -0.13 -13.00 -2.91
C PHE A 445 -0.41 -12.95 -1.40
N SER A 446 -1.25 -13.84 -0.90
CA SER A 446 -1.64 -13.87 0.53
C SER A 446 -0.49 -14.21 1.47
N GLY A 447 0.51 -14.95 1.01
CA GLY A 447 1.72 -15.27 1.77
C GLY A 447 2.49 -14.03 2.18
N VAL A 448 2.54 -13.01 1.31
CA VAL A 448 3.20 -11.73 1.60
C VAL A 448 2.48 -11.00 2.74
N ILE A 449 1.15 -11.05 2.77
CA ILE A 449 0.34 -10.39 3.80
C ILE A 449 0.61 -11.06 5.16
N GLY A 450 0.64 -12.39 5.20
CA GLY A 450 0.97 -13.15 6.41
C GLY A 450 2.36 -12.82 6.95
N ASP A 451 3.39 -12.84 6.09
CA ASP A 451 4.75 -12.49 6.47
C ASP A 451 4.85 -11.05 6.99
N MET A 452 4.12 -10.10 6.40
CA MET A 452 4.16 -8.71 6.84
C MET A 452 3.53 -8.53 8.23
N ILE A 453 2.42 -9.22 8.55
CA ILE A 453 1.83 -9.22 9.89
C ILE A 453 2.87 -9.70 10.92
N GLU A 454 3.47 -10.86 10.70
CA GLU A 454 4.49 -11.41 11.60
C GLU A 454 5.71 -10.49 11.74
N ALA A 455 6.21 -9.97 10.62
CA ALA A 455 7.41 -9.14 10.57
C ALA A 455 7.30 -7.88 11.44
N ARG A 456 6.12 -7.27 11.52
CA ARG A 456 5.94 -6.03 12.29
C ARG A 456 5.89 -6.29 13.80
N ILE A 457 5.32 -7.41 14.22
CA ILE A 457 5.35 -7.87 15.61
C ILE A 457 6.78 -8.19 16.01
N LEU A 458 7.48 -8.98 15.19
CA LEU A 458 8.87 -9.37 15.38
C LEU A 458 9.81 -8.16 15.42
N GLY A 459 9.49 -7.11 14.69
CA GLY A 459 10.19 -5.84 14.70
C GLY A 459 9.93 -4.98 15.95
N GLY A 460 8.92 -5.32 16.74
CA GLY A 460 8.50 -4.56 17.93
C GLY A 460 7.75 -3.28 17.63
N LEU A 461 7.14 -3.20 16.45
CA LEU A 461 6.56 -1.97 15.93
C LEU A 461 5.05 -1.86 16.14
N HIS A 462 4.35 -3.01 16.15
CA HIS A 462 2.89 -3.09 16.20
C HIS A 462 2.41 -4.19 17.13
N PHE A 463 1.22 -3.97 17.70
CA PHE A 463 0.39 -5.05 18.23
C PHE A 463 -0.23 -5.84 17.08
N ARG A 464 -0.45 -7.14 17.26
CA ARG A 464 -1.05 -8.02 16.25
C ARG A 464 -2.35 -7.48 15.69
N ARG A 465 -3.21 -6.92 16.56
CA ARG A 465 -4.47 -6.32 16.15
C ARG A 465 -4.29 -5.19 15.14
N GLY A 466 -3.34 -4.30 15.38
CA GLY A 466 -3.03 -3.21 14.44
C GLY A 466 -2.57 -3.72 13.08
N ASP A 467 -1.80 -4.81 13.05
CA ASP A 467 -1.35 -5.44 11.81
C ASP A 467 -2.50 -6.10 11.05
N VAL A 468 -3.35 -6.86 11.74
CA VAL A 468 -4.52 -7.52 11.14
C VAL A 468 -5.54 -6.50 10.65
N ASN A 469 -5.83 -5.47 11.43
CA ASN A 469 -6.73 -4.38 11.02
C ASN A 469 -6.21 -3.65 9.78
N GLY A 470 -4.89 -3.42 9.69
CA GLY A 470 -4.26 -2.86 8.51
C GLY A 470 -4.45 -3.74 7.27
N ALA A 471 -4.26 -5.06 7.43
CA ALA A 471 -4.46 -6.01 6.35
C ALA A 471 -5.93 -6.07 5.88
N ILE A 472 -6.88 -6.07 6.80
CA ILE A 472 -8.32 -6.03 6.49
C ILE A 472 -8.69 -4.72 5.77
N LEU A 473 -8.15 -3.59 6.20
CA LEU A 473 -8.40 -2.31 5.56
C LEU A 473 -7.89 -2.30 4.11
N GLY A 474 -6.66 -2.75 3.87
CA GLY A 474 -6.10 -2.87 2.53
C GLY A 474 -6.92 -3.79 1.62
N GLN A 475 -7.43 -4.91 2.15
CA GLN A 475 -8.32 -5.81 1.43
C GLN A 475 -9.63 -5.11 1.02
N ARG A 476 -10.29 -4.40 1.94
CA ARG A 476 -11.56 -3.69 1.64
C ARG A 476 -11.37 -2.61 0.58
N VAL A 477 -10.24 -1.90 0.59
CA VAL A 477 -9.92 -0.93 -0.45
C VAL A 477 -9.74 -1.63 -1.79
N ALA A 478 -9.03 -2.76 -1.85
CA ALA A 478 -8.86 -3.53 -3.08
C ALA A 478 -10.20 -4.02 -3.65
N GLU A 479 -11.08 -4.55 -2.80
CA GLU A 479 -12.44 -4.99 -3.18
C GLU A 479 -13.28 -3.82 -3.71
N PHE A 480 -13.15 -2.63 -3.11
CA PHE A 480 -13.85 -1.44 -3.59
C PHE A 480 -13.35 -0.99 -4.96
N VAL A 481 -12.03 -0.97 -5.17
CA VAL A 481 -11.41 -0.61 -6.45
C VAL A 481 -11.82 -1.59 -7.54
N ASP A 482 -11.73 -2.89 -7.29
CA ASP A 482 -12.12 -3.94 -8.23
C ASP A 482 -13.60 -3.85 -8.64
N THR A 483 -14.46 -3.52 -7.69
CA THR A 483 -15.90 -3.42 -7.95
C THR A 483 -16.29 -2.16 -8.75
N ASN A 484 -15.60 -1.03 -8.54
CA ASN A 484 -16.09 0.27 -8.98
C ASN A 484 -15.21 0.96 -10.05
N PHE A 485 -13.98 0.46 -10.30
CA PHE A 485 -13.03 1.10 -11.21
C PHE A 485 -12.37 0.08 -12.13
N PHE A 486 -11.84 0.54 -13.25
CA PHE A 486 -11.10 -0.29 -14.21
C PHE A 486 -11.92 -1.43 -14.82
N ASN A 487 -13.24 -1.38 -14.74
CA ASN A 487 -14.13 -2.40 -15.23
C ASN A 487 -14.21 -2.41 -16.76
N CYS A 488 -14.69 -3.52 -17.32
CA CYS A 488 -14.99 -3.59 -18.73
C CYS A 488 -16.11 -2.62 -19.10
N GLY A 489 -15.88 -1.76 -20.09
CA GLY A 489 -16.84 -0.74 -20.52
C GLY A 489 -18.13 -1.29 -21.12
N SER A 490 -18.14 -2.55 -21.55
CA SER A 490 -19.33 -3.29 -21.96
C SER A 490 -19.13 -4.81 -21.83
N PRO A 491 -20.17 -5.58 -21.44
CA PRO A 491 -20.11 -7.03 -21.43
C PRO A 491 -19.75 -7.55 -22.85
N GLY A 492 -18.60 -8.21 -22.98
CA GLY A 492 -18.11 -8.76 -24.25
C GLY A 492 -16.90 -8.05 -24.86
N GLN A 493 -16.60 -6.80 -24.47
CA GLN A 493 -15.38 -6.12 -24.95
C GLN A 493 -14.10 -6.77 -24.40
N CYS A 494 -14.10 -7.16 -23.14
CA CYS A 494 -12.94 -7.80 -22.51
C CYS A 494 -12.81 -9.30 -22.80
N SER A 495 -13.86 -9.96 -23.31
CA SER A 495 -13.78 -11.38 -23.73
C SER A 495 -13.05 -11.56 -25.06
N GLN A 496 -12.77 -10.51 -25.82
CA GLN A 496 -11.96 -10.55 -27.03
C GLN A 496 -10.45 -10.43 -26.74
N GLU A 497 -10.05 -9.79 -25.63
CA GLU A 497 -8.63 -9.66 -25.24
C GLU A 497 -7.99 -10.99 -24.84
N ALA A 498 -8.76 -11.96 -24.38
CA ALA A 498 -8.27 -13.31 -24.06
C ALA A 498 -7.97 -14.18 -25.29
N ARG A 499 -8.10 -13.67 -26.53
CA ARG A 499 -7.97 -14.43 -27.79
C ARG A 499 -7.00 -13.81 -28.80
N GLU A 500 -6.38 -12.66 -28.52
CA GLU A 500 -5.29 -12.06 -29.29
C GLU A 500 -3.94 -12.26 -28.58
#